data_51d352a6da24db6a5f199aac1e488d03
#
_entry.id   51d352a6da24db6a5f199aac1e488d03
#
_cell.length_a   1.000
_cell.length_b   1.000
_cell.length_c   1.000
_cell.angle_alpha   90.00
_cell.angle_beta   90.00
_cell.angle_gamma   90.00
#
_symmetry.space_group_name_H-M   'P 1'
#
loop_
_entity.id
_entity.type
_entity.pdbx_description
1 polymer ?
#
loop_
_entity_poly.entity_id
_entity_poly.type
_entity_poly.pdbx_seq_one_letter_code
_entity_poly.pdbx_strand_id
1 'polypeptide(L)'
;MKKIFIILLCLCAIVCVHAQEIQPDSTDRQEPIDSLVVPADLDSMEIAMEDTIVPIEPYYKQWSDSDLTDIEWRALDWSLRWLDTTNCTAVHDTTSLPDSVYKARLQALPCVIELPYNERVRAFILRYVKRNPKQVARMMRMSEYYFPLFEEALTRYGLPYELKYVPIIESALNPMARSHAGAAGLWQFMPGTAKLYGLEVNSLVDERMDPLKATDAACRFLSNLYAIYQDWNLVIAAYNCGGGNVNKAIRRAGGKRDFWSIYPYLPSETRNYVPIFIAANYAMNYGEEHGICKAPIEKTMLTDTIRTTQRMHLEQVSKTLDIPMEELRRLNPQYSRDILPGGTPYALCLPTEKTGLFIDMQDNILTYKADSLINNRRAEIDLAKVTSINGAYRVNGVTYYTIKNGDTLSGIAKKFHCSVKQLKQWNGLKSDAIRAGKKLKICK
;
A
#
# COMPACT_ATOMS: atom_id res chain seq x y z
N MET A 1 -5.57 52.38 -36.81
CA MET A 1 -5.60 50.92 -36.63
C MET A 1 -4.51 50.15 -37.41
N LYS A 2 -3.58 50.77 -38.08
CA LYS A 2 -2.45 50.10 -38.81
C LYS A 2 -1.10 50.15 -38.10
N LYS A 3 -0.97 50.81 -36.97
CA LYS A 3 0.30 50.95 -36.24
C LYS A 3 0.44 50.01 -35.05
N ILE A 4 -0.61 49.31 -34.64
CA ILE A 4 -0.59 48.36 -33.49
C ILE A 4 -0.22 46.94 -33.97
N PHE A 5 -0.40 46.63 -35.26
CA PHE A 5 -0.08 45.30 -35.81
C PHE A 5 1.40 45.05 -36.11
N ILE A 6 2.22 46.12 -36.18
CA ILE A 6 3.66 46.01 -36.50
C ILE A 6 4.49 45.78 -35.21
N ILE A 7 3.99 46.17 -34.03
CA ILE A 7 4.72 45.99 -32.77
C ILE A 7 4.56 44.56 -32.22
N LEU A 8 3.49 43.84 -32.59
CA LEU A 8 3.28 42.45 -32.18
C LEU A 8 4.10 41.42 -32.97
N LEU A 9 4.52 41.79 -34.22
CA LEU A 9 5.36 40.92 -35.06
C LEU A 9 6.86 41.04 -34.76
N CYS A 10 7.31 42.14 -34.13
CA CYS A 10 8.71 42.30 -33.70
C CYS A 10 9.01 41.63 -32.35
N LEU A 11 8.01 41.34 -31.51
CA LEU A 11 8.22 40.64 -30.26
C LEU A 11 8.31 39.11 -30.41
N CYS A 12 7.74 38.53 -31.46
CA CYS A 12 7.91 37.12 -31.81
C CYS A 12 9.26 36.77 -32.48
N ALA A 13 9.97 37.75 -33.03
CA ALA A 13 11.25 37.50 -33.68
C ALA A 13 12.48 37.57 -32.74
N ILE A 14 12.32 38.07 -31.50
CA ILE A 14 13.43 38.19 -30.53
C ILE A 14 13.52 36.98 -29.59
N VAL A 15 12.48 36.14 -29.53
CA VAL A 15 12.48 34.91 -28.68
C VAL A 15 13.06 33.68 -29.43
N CYS A 16 13.28 33.78 -30.77
CA CYS A 16 13.80 32.65 -31.55
C CYS A 16 15.31 32.62 -31.78
N VAL A 17 16.12 33.48 -31.16
CA VAL A 17 17.58 33.56 -31.42
C VAL A 17 18.45 33.07 -30.24
N HIS A 18 17.88 32.54 -29.16
CA HIS A 18 18.67 32.01 -28.01
C HIS A 18 18.30 30.55 -27.60
N ALA A 19 17.84 29.75 -28.55
CA ALA A 19 17.88 28.30 -28.42
C ALA A 19 19.11 27.74 -29.11
N GLN A 20 20.28 27.90 -28.48
CA GLN A 20 21.45 27.10 -28.86
C GLN A 20 21.20 25.67 -28.39
N GLU A 21 21.30 24.75 -29.34
CA GLU A 21 21.28 23.30 -29.18
C GLU A 21 22.19 22.84 -28.06
N ILE A 22 21.61 22.41 -26.96
CA ILE A 22 22.27 21.50 -26.04
C ILE A 22 22.00 20.11 -26.63
N GLN A 23 22.99 19.51 -27.26
CA GLN A 23 22.97 18.11 -27.65
C GLN A 23 22.86 17.30 -26.34
N PRO A 24 21.89 16.38 -26.23
CA PRO A 24 21.84 15.47 -25.09
C PRO A 24 23.00 14.48 -25.19
N ASP A 25 23.75 14.42 -24.09
CA ASP A 25 24.79 13.40 -23.87
C ASP A 25 24.17 12.01 -23.98
N SER A 26 24.75 11.17 -24.84
CA SER A 26 24.20 9.91 -25.31
C SER A 26 24.46 8.76 -24.35
N THR A 27 23.94 8.80 -23.11
CA THR A 27 24.03 7.65 -22.18
C THR A 27 22.78 7.39 -21.36
N ASP A 28 21.67 8.06 -21.59
CA ASP A 28 20.39 7.67 -20.99
C ASP A 28 19.52 7.00 -22.08
N ARG A 29 19.75 5.70 -22.29
CA ARG A 29 18.82 4.86 -23.02
C ARG A 29 17.55 4.71 -22.19
N GLN A 30 16.57 5.57 -22.42
CA GLN A 30 15.18 5.21 -22.18
C GLN A 30 14.88 4.01 -23.07
N GLU A 31 14.82 2.82 -22.47
CA GLU A 31 14.24 1.67 -23.15
C GLU A 31 12.78 2.00 -23.49
N PRO A 32 12.35 1.73 -24.73
CA PRO A 32 10.96 1.96 -25.12
C PRO A 32 10.06 1.07 -24.27
N ILE A 33 8.90 1.61 -23.88
CA ILE A 33 7.81 0.97 -23.11
C ILE A 33 7.27 -0.31 -23.79
N ASP A 34 7.80 -0.71 -24.93
CA ASP A 34 7.38 -1.87 -25.73
C ASP A 34 7.82 -3.24 -25.19
N SER A 35 8.46 -3.32 -24.03
CA SER A 35 8.77 -4.62 -23.40
C SER A 35 8.03 -4.85 -22.08
N LEU A 36 6.73 -4.55 -22.01
CA LEU A 36 5.84 -5.23 -21.10
C LEU A 36 5.76 -6.69 -21.56
N VAL A 37 6.70 -7.51 -21.08
CA VAL A 37 6.61 -8.96 -21.22
C VAL A 37 5.38 -9.38 -20.45
N VAL A 38 4.26 -9.44 -21.15
CA VAL A 38 3.09 -10.20 -20.69
C VAL A 38 3.57 -11.64 -20.68
N PRO A 39 3.59 -12.33 -19.55
CA PRO A 39 3.90 -13.75 -19.54
C PRO A 39 2.94 -14.43 -20.51
N ALA A 40 3.48 -15.11 -21.54
CA ALA A 40 2.69 -15.74 -22.61
C ALA A 40 1.79 -16.87 -22.11
N ASP A 41 1.82 -17.16 -20.82
CA ASP A 41 1.13 -18.28 -20.22
C ASP A 41 0.35 -17.84 -18.99
N LEU A 42 -0.98 -17.71 -19.15
CA LEU A 42 -1.91 -17.43 -18.06
C LEU A 42 -1.82 -18.51 -16.95
N ASP A 43 -1.47 -19.74 -17.30
CA ASP A 43 -1.31 -20.85 -16.36
C ASP A 43 -0.07 -20.64 -15.47
N SER A 44 1.00 -20.01 -15.98
CA SER A 44 2.18 -19.71 -15.17
C SER A 44 1.94 -18.58 -14.14
N MET A 45 1.06 -17.64 -14.45
CA MET A 45 0.60 -16.65 -13.44
C MET A 45 -0.36 -17.28 -12.41
N GLU A 46 -1.21 -18.23 -12.83
CA GLU A 46 -2.04 -19.00 -11.89
C GLU A 46 -1.17 -19.85 -10.95
N ILE A 47 -0.13 -20.51 -11.46
CA ILE A 47 0.81 -21.33 -10.67
C ILE A 47 1.62 -20.45 -9.70
N ALA A 48 2.13 -19.31 -10.14
CA ALA A 48 2.86 -18.39 -9.25
C ALA A 48 1.96 -17.77 -8.18
N MET A 49 0.65 -17.64 -8.42
CA MET A 49 -0.33 -17.16 -7.43
C MET A 49 -0.89 -18.30 -6.56
N GLU A 50 -0.97 -19.55 -7.05
CA GLU A 50 -1.42 -20.69 -6.26
C GLU A 50 -0.33 -21.24 -5.33
N ASP A 51 0.93 -21.25 -5.72
CA ASP A 51 2.05 -21.74 -4.90
C ASP A 51 2.47 -20.77 -3.77
N THR A 52 2.05 -19.50 -3.83
CA THR A 52 2.27 -18.52 -2.76
C THR A 52 1.06 -18.32 -1.84
N ILE A 53 -0.08 -18.92 -2.18
CA ILE A 53 -1.24 -18.92 -1.28
C ILE A 53 -1.01 -20.05 -0.26
N VAL A 54 -0.38 -19.69 0.88
CA VAL A 54 -0.70 -20.39 2.14
C VAL A 54 -2.21 -20.53 2.16
N PRO A 55 -2.80 -21.75 2.37
CA PRO A 55 -4.24 -21.88 2.46
C PRO A 55 -4.70 -20.86 3.48
N ILE A 56 -5.32 -19.80 2.99
CA ILE A 56 -6.03 -18.86 3.82
C ILE A 56 -7.24 -19.65 4.25
N GLU A 57 -7.16 -20.29 5.43
CA GLU A 57 -8.39 -20.63 6.14
C GLU A 57 -9.26 -19.39 6.05
N PRO A 58 -10.57 -19.53 5.82
CA PRO A 58 -11.44 -18.40 5.54
C PRO A 58 -11.39 -17.41 6.70
N TYR A 59 -10.41 -16.52 6.67
CA TYR A 59 -10.25 -15.40 7.61
C TYR A 59 -11.42 -14.42 7.46
N TYR A 60 -12.22 -14.58 6.44
CA TYR A 60 -13.43 -13.81 6.21
C TYR A 60 -14.63 -14.44 6.93
N LYS A 61 -14.47 -14.61 8.24
CA LYS A 61 -15.63 -14.55 9.11
C LYS A 61 -16.35 -13.24 8.79
N GLN A 62 -17.64 -13.36 8.48
CA GLN A 62 -18.54 -12.24 8.20
C GLN A 62 -18.07 -10.97 8.91
N TRP A 63 -17.66 -9.97 8.13
CA TRP A 63 -17.34 -8.67 8.66
C TRP A 63 -18.59 -8.17 9.39
N SER A 64 -18.65 -8.39 10.67
CA SER A 64 -19.61 -7.71 11.52
C SER A 64 -19.24 -6.23 11.55
N ASP A 65 -20.20 -5.38 11.87
CA ASP A 65 -19.91 -3.95 12.06
C ASP A 65 -18.78 -3.72 13.11
N SER A 66 -18.49 -4.72 13.95
CA SER A 66 -17.38 -4.73 14.91
C SER A 66 -16.01 -5.07 14.30
N ASP A 67 -15.93 -5.89 13.26
CA ASP A 67 -14.63 -6.33 12.70
C ASP A 67 -13.99 -5.26 11.80
N LEU A 68 -14.81 -4.46 11.11
CA LEU A 68 -14.36 -3.25 10.42
C LEU A 68 -13.89 -2.17 11.41
N THR A 69 -14.52 -2.09 12.59
CA THR A 69 -14.13 -1.14 13.62
C THR A 69 -12.74 -1.39 14.17
N ASP A 70 -12.23 -2.60 14.25
CA ASP A 70 -10.93 -2.86 14.92
C ASP A 70 -9.72 -2.47 14.04
N ILE A 71 -9.77 -2.67 12.72
CA ILE A 71 -8.75 -2.17 11.77
C ILE A 71 -8.89 -0.66 11.59
N GLU A 72 -10.12 -0.18 11.43
CA GLU A 72 -10.45 1.25 11.30
C GLU A 72 -10.14 2.01 12.60
N TRP A 73 -10.41 1.45 13.79
CA TRP A 73 -10.14 2.09 15.07
C TRP A 73 -8.64 2.20 15.39
N ARG A 74 -7.83 1.20 15.06
CA ARG A 74 -6.36 1.30 15.25
C ARG A 74 -5.73 2.29 14.28
N ALA A 75 -6.26 2.40 13.08
CA ALA A 75 -5.87 3.45 12.14
C ALA A 75 -6.42 4.83 12.58
N LEU A 76 -7.61 4.85 13.17
CA LEU A 76 -8.28 6.05 13.64
C LEU A 76 -7.63 6.64 14.90
N ASP A 77 -7.28 5.82 15.89
CA ASP A 77 -6.68 6.28 17.17
C ASP A 77 -5.34 7.02 16.94
N TRP A 78 -4.54 6.52 15.98
CA TRP A 78 -3.29 7.18 15.60
C TRP A 78 -3.51 8.56 14.97
N SER A 79 -4.62 8.80 14.29
CA SER A 79 -4.89 10.02 13.52
C SER A 79 -5.78 11.04 14.21
N LEU A 80 -6.60 10.61 15.17
CA LEU A 80 -7.48 11.50 15.93
C LEU A 80 -6.70 12.46 16.84
N ARG A 81 -5.47 12.12 17.21
CA ARG A 81 -4.60 13.01 17.99
C ARG A 81 -4.21 14.30 17.26
N TRP A 82 -4.44 14.35 15.95
CA TRP A 82 -4.01 15.46 15.08
C TRP A 82 -5.19 16.22 14.46
N LEU A 83 -6.44 15.85 14.78
CA LEU A 83 -7.63 16.49 14.26
C LEU A 83 -8.15 17.52 15.26
N ASP A 84 -7.74 18.77 15.08
CA ASP A 84 -8.52 19.89 15.61
C ASP A 84 -9.75 20.09 14.73
N THR A 85 -10.90 19.62 15.21
CA THR A 85 -12.18 19.68 14.49
C THR A 85 -12.89 21.02 14.74
N THR A 86 -12.26 21.96 15.43
CA THR A 86 -12.94 23.17 15.97
C THR A 86 -13.35 24.18 14.92
N ASN A 87 -12.83 24.10 13.69
CA ASN A 87 -13.09 25.10 12.64
C ASN A 87 -14.13 24.69 11.58
N CYS A 88 -14.73 23.51 11.70
CA CYS A 88 -15.79 23.10 10.77
C CYS A 88 -17.14 23.58 11.25
N THR A 89 -17.73 24.57 10.56
CA THR A 89 -19.07 25.11 10.83
C THR A 89 -20.17 24.38 10.09
N ALA A 90 -19.84 23.42 9.21
CA ALA A 90 -20.82 22.66 8.48
C ALA A 90 -21.59 21.72 9.42
N VAL A 91 -22.89 21.82 9.43
CA VAL A 91 -23.79 20.89 10.14
C VAL A 91 -23.86 19.63 9.29
N HIS A 92 -23.36 18.50 9.85
CA HIS A 92 -23.46 17.21 9.20
C HIS A 92 -24.94 16.85 8.99
N ASP A 93 -25.37 16.83 7.71
CA ASP A 93 -26.74 16.47 7.36
C ASP A 93 -26.92 14.95 7.41
N THR A 94 -27.75 14.50 8.34
CA THR A 94 -28.10 13.09 8.50
C THR A 94 -29.29 12.67 7.65
N THR A 95 -29.96 13.59 6.91
CA THR A 95 -31.09 13.23 6.06
C THR A 95 -30.66 12.40 4.85
N SER A 96 -31.48 11.44 4.44
CA SER A 96 -31.19 10.61 3.27
C SER A 96 -31.68 11.35 2.03
N LEU A 97 -30.76 11.58 1.10
CA LEU A 97 -31.09 12.10 -0.21
C LEU A 97 -31.90 11.05 -1.01
N PRO A 98 -32.77 11.48 -1.95
CA PRO A 98 -33.39 10.58 -2.90
C PRO A 98 -32.35 9.81 -3.75
N ASP A 99 -32.67 8.59 -4.15
CA ASP A 99 -31.79 7.74 -4.98
C ASP A 99 -31.41 8.40 -6.31
N SER A 100 -32.31 9.21 -6.87
CA SER A 100 -32.06 10.00 -8.08
C SER A 100 -30.88 10.94 -7.93
N VAL A 101 -30.67 11.52 -6.75
CA VAL A 101 -29.56 12.44 -6.49
C VAL A 101 -28.22 11.66 -6.45
N TYR A 102 -28.17 10.53 -5.75
CA TYR A 102 -26.96 9.69 -5.73
C TYR A 102 -26.58 9.22 -7.13
N LYS A 103 -27.58 8.75 -7.89
CA LYS A 103 -27.40 8.32 -9.27
C LYS A 103 -26.89 9.44 -10.16
N ALA A 104 -27.50 10.61 -10.12
CA ALA A 104 -27.11 11.77 -10.91
C ALA A 104 -25.69 12.23 -10.58
N ARG A 105 -25.33 12.25 -9.29
CA ARG A 105 -24.00 12.62 -8.83
C ARG A 105 -22.92 11.64 -9.33
N LEU A 106 -23.16 10.33 -9.25
CA LEU A 106 -22.22 9.33 -9.79
C LEU A 106 -22.05 9.47 -11.30
N GLN A 107 -23.14 9.73 -12.03
CA GLN A 107 -23.12 9.94 -13.48
C GLN A 107 -22.43 11.25 -13.89
N ALA A 108 -22.39 12.25 -13.01
CA ALA A 108 -21.74 13.53 -13.26
C ALA A 108 -20.21 13.50 -13.01
N LEU A 109 -19.69 12.45 -12.36
CA LEU A 109 -18.25 12.32 -12.17
C LEU A 109 -17.57 12.08 -13.53
N PRO A 110 -16.49 12.81 -13.85
CA PRO A 110 -15.74 12.63 -15.08
C PRO A 110 -14.86 11.37 -14.99
N CYS A 111 -15.47 10.19 -15.03
CA CYS A 111 -14.84 8.91 -14.79
C CYS A 111 -14.71 8.08 -16.07
N VAL A 112 -13.57 7.41 -16.25
CA VAL A 112 -13.37 6.37 -17.26
C VAL A 112 -13.95 5.04 -16.79
N ILE A 113 -13.87 4.78 -15.47
CA ILE A 113 -14.40 3.57 -14.84
C ILE A 113 -15.90 3.74 -14.65
N GLU A 114 -16.69 2.77 -15.09
CA GLU A 114 -18.13 2.79 -14.86
C GLU A 114 -18.47 2.68 -13.37
N LEU A 115 -19.26 3.61 -12.88
CA LEU A 115 -19.69 3.70 -11.48
C LEU A 115 -21.22 3.51 -11.38
N PRO A 116 -21.75 2.30 -11.64
CA PRO A 116 -23.20 2.07 -11.63
C PRO A 116 -23.80 2.19 -10.24
N TYR A 117 -24.97 2.83 -10.16
CA TYR A 117 -25.73 2.95 -8.94
C TYR A 117 -26.69 1.76 -8.75
N ASN A 118 -26.70 1.19 -7.55
CA ASN A 118 -27.65 0.19 -7.10
C ASN A 118 -27.77 0.21 -5.57
N GLU A 119 -28.66 -0.62 -5.00
CA GLU A 119 -28.90 -0.69 -3.55
C GLU A 119 -27.62 -1.00 -2.73
N ARG A 120 -26.72 -1.85 -3.26
CA ARG A 120 -25.46 -2.18 -2.59
C ARG A 120 -24.53 -0.98 -2.52
N VAL A 121 -24.38 -0.28 -3.64
CA VAL A 121 -23.59 0.96 -3.72
C VAL A 121 -24.18 2.01 -2.78
N ARG A 122 -25.52 2.18 -2.78
CA ARG A 122 -26.20 3.09 -1.86
C ARG A 122 -25.88 2.80 -0.40
N ALA A 123 -25.96 1.54 0.00
CA ALA A 123 -25.67 1.13 1.38
C ALA A 123 -24.25 1.54 1.82
N PHE A 124 -23.24 1.38 0.94
CA PHE A 124 -21.87 1.80 1.23
C PHE A 124 -21.68 3.31 1.18
N ILE A 125 -22.35 4.03 0.27
CA ILE A 125 -22.35 5.51 0.29
C ILE A 125 -22.85 6.01 1.64
N LEU A 126 -24.01 5.51 2.11
CA LEU A 126 -24.58 5.90 3.40
C LEU A 126 -23.67 5.52 4.58
N ARG A 127 -22.93 4.42 4.46
CA ARG A 127 -21.94 4.03 5.45
C ARG A 127 -20.82 5.06 5.55
N TYR A 128 -20.25 5.51 4.43
CA TYR A 128 -19.23 6.55 4.41
C TYR A 128 -19.78 7.88 4.94
N VAL A 129 -20.78 8.43 4.28
CA VAL A 129 -21.19 9.82 4.52
C VAL A 129 -22.05 10.02 5.78
N LYS A 130 -22.70 8.96 6.31
CA LYS A 130 -23.57 9.08 7.50
C LYS A 130 -23.01 8.39 8.73
N ARG A 131 -22.49 7.16 8.58
CA ARG A 131 -22.01 6.39 9.74
C ARG A 131 -20.58 6.72 10.10
N ASN A 132 -19.73 7.01 9.10
CA ASN A 132 -18.28 7.23 9.28
C ASN A 132 -17.80 8.59 8.73
N PRO A 133 -18.50 9.73 8.98
CA PRO A 133 -18.12 11.03 8.42
C PRO A 133 -16.72 11.50 8.87
N LYS A 134 -16.32 11.19 10.11
CA LYS A 134 -15.00 11.51 10.63
C LYS A 134 -13.87 10.81 9.86
N GLN A 135 -14.11 9.56 9.46
CA GLN A 135 -13.15 8.83 8.64
C GLN A 135 -13.05 9.43 7.23
N VAL A 136 -14.19 9.80 6.64
CA VAL A 136 -14.21 10.50 5.33
C VAL A 136 -13.44 11.83 5.42
N ALA A 137 -13.74 12.65 6.42
CA ALA A 137 -13.03 13.93 6.66
C ALA A 137 -11.50 13.75 6.74
N ARG A 138 -11.06 12.68 7.42
CA ARG A 138 -9.64 12.33 7.50
C ARG A 138 -9.08 11.89 6.15
N MET A 139 -9.78 11.02 5.43
CA MET A 139 -9.34 10.56 4.11
C MET A 139 -9.28 11.71 3.11
N MET A 140 -10.26 12.64 3.13
CA MET A 140 -10.24 13.87 2.34
C MET A 140 -9.02 14.74 2.66
N ARG A 141 -8.59 14.81 3.93
CA ARG A 141 -7.36 15.49 4.32
C ARG A 141 -6.11 14.78 3.81
N MET A 142 -6.00 13.46 4.05
CA MET A 142 -4.84 12.68 3.63
C MET A 142 -4.71 12.62 2.10
N SER A 143 -5.82 12.73 1.38
CA SER A 143 -5.81 12.76 -0.08
C SER A 143 -5.08 13.98 -0.65
N GLU A 144 -5.07 15.11 0.03
CA GLU A 144 -4.32 16.30 -0.39
C GLU A 144 -2.80 16.04 -0.49
N TYR A 145 -2.29 15.12 0.33
CA TYR A 145 -0.90 14.69 0.30
C TYR A 145 -0.65 13.55 -0.69
N TYR A 146 -1.50 12.50 -0.69
CA TYR A 146 -1.23 11.29 -1.47
C TYR A 146 -1.76 11.32 -2.90
N PHE A 147 -2.87 12.02 -3.17
CA PHE A 147 -3.46 12.00 -4.51
C PHE A 147 -2.56 12.57 -5.60
N PRO A 148 -1.83 13.69 -5.39
CA PRO A 148 -0.87 14.17 -6.39
C PRO A 148 0.17 13.12 -6.77
N LEU A 149 0.67 12.35 -5.80
CA LEU A 149 1.61 11.26 -6.01
C LEU A 149 0.99 10.10 -6.81
N PHE A 150 -0.27 9.73 -6.48
CA PHE A 150 -0.97 8.68 -7.21
C PHE A 150 -1.31 9.11 -8.64
N GLU A 151 -1.80 10.34 -8.82
CA GLU A 151 -2.17 10.90 -10.12
C GLU A 151 -0.97 11.00 -11.06
N GLU A 152 0.21 11.40 -10.55
CA GLU A 152 1.44 11.40 -11.33
C GLU A 152 1.79 9.98 -11.82
N ALA A 153 1.75 8.99 -10.93
CA ALA A 153 2.03 7.61 -11.30
C ALA A 153 0.98 7.07 -12.28
N LEU A 154 -0.32 7.27 -12.00
CA LEU A 154 -1.40 6.84 -12.89
C LEU A 154 -1.27 7.45 -14.29
N THR A 155 -0.92 8.75 -14.38
CA THR A 155 -0.64 9.43 -15.65
C THR A 155 0.51 8.76 -16.40
N ARG A 156 1.60 8.46 -15.71
CA ARG A 156 2.80 7.82 -16.30
C ARG A 156 2.48 6.47 -16.93
N TYR A 157 1.55 5.72 -16.33
CA TYR A 157 1.12 4.40 -16.81
C TYR A 157 -0.14 4.46 -17.70
N GLY A 158 -0.70 5.63 -18.00
CA GLY A 158 -1.92 5.79 -18.80
C GLY A 158 -3.15 5.16 -18.16
N LEU A 159 -3.25 5.18 -16.83
CA LEU A 159 -4.32 4.55 -16.06
C LEU A 159 -5.39 5.57 -15.62
N PRO A 160 -6.66 5.13 -15.46
CA PRO A 160 -7.73 5.99 -14.95
C PRO A 160 -7.43 6.57 -13.58
N TYR A 161 -7.73 7.85 -13.40
CA TYR A 161 -7.50 8.56 -12.13
C TYR A 161 -8.36 8.04 -10.97
N GLU A 162 -9.48 7.41 -11.26
CA GLU A 162 -10.35 6.82 -10.25
C GLU A 162 -9.66 5.72 -9.46
N LEU A 163 -8.62 5.09 -10.01
CA LEU A 163 -7.82 4.09 -9.30
C LEU A 163 -7.11 4.65 -8.06
N LYS A 164 -6.96 5.99 -7.94
CA LYS A 164 -6.47 6.63 -6.70
C LYS A 164 -7.35 6.37 -5.48
N TYR A 165 -8.60 5.93 -5.68
CA TYR A 165 -9.49 5.57 -4.58
C TYR A 165 -9.31 4.13 -4.10
N VAL A 166 -8.50 3.29 -4.75
CA VAL A 166 -8.16 1.96 -4.25
C VAL A 166 -7.48 2.04 -2.88
N PRO A 167 -6.46 2.89 -2.61
CA PRO A 167 -5.90 3.07 -1.28
C PRO A 167 -6.88 3.58 -0.21
N ILE A 168 -7.98 4.22 -0.60
CA ILE A 168 -9.07 4.61 0.33
C ILE A 168 -9.70 3.35 0.94
N ILE A 169 -10.00 2.36 0.10
CA ILE A 169 -10.68 1.13 0.54
C ILE A 169 -9.73 0.10 1.13
N GLU A 170 -8.44 0.16 0.79
CA GLU A 170 -7.42 -0.77 1.28
C GLU A 170 -6.86 -0.38 2.66
N SER A 171 -6.59 0.89 2.86
CA SER A 171 -5.85 1.36 4.04
C SER A 171 -6.41 2.64 4.67
N ALA A 172 -7.49 3.20 4.14
CA ALA A 172 -7.95 4.55 4.47
C ALA A 172 -6.81 5.59 4.39
N LEU A 173 -5.93 5.44 3.40
CA LEU A 173 -4.71 6.24 3.18
C LEU A 173 -3.68 6.16 4.33
N ASN A 174 -3.65 5.07 5.07
CA ASN A 174 -2.63 4.84 6.10
C ASN A 174 -1.43 4.07 5.52
N PRO A 175 -0.24 4.69 5.35
CA PRO A 175 0.93 4.01 4.79
C PRO A 175 1.50 2.93 5.72
N MET A 176 1.15 2.96 7.01
CA MET A 176 1.59 2.00 8.01
C MET A 176 0.57 0.86 8.24
N ALA A 177 -0.54 0.83 7.47
CA ALA A 177 -1.56 -0.20 7.62
C ALA A 177 -0.98 -1.59 7.39
N ARG A 178 -1.35 -2.53 8.28
CA ARG A 178 -1.03 -3.96 8.17
C ARG A 178 -2.25 -4.78 8.46
N SER A 179 -2.63 -5.66 7.53
CA SER A 179 -3.72 -6.60 7.75
C SER A 179 -3.23 -7.82 8.55
N HIS A 180 -4.16 -8.55 9.16
CA HIS A 180 -3.84 -9.82 9.83
C HIS A 180 -3.30 -10.88 8.86
N ALA A 181 -3.71 -10.84 7.60
CA ALA A 181 -3.21 -11.71 6.54
C ALA A 181 -1.79 -11.35 6.07
N GLY A 182 -1.24 -10.22 6.54
CA GLY A 182 0.11 -9.77 6.23
C GLY A 182 0.21 -8.82 5.04
N ALA A 183 -0.90 -8.33 4.51
CA ALA A 183 -0.88 -7.21 3.55
C ALA A 183 -0.40 -5.94 4.24
N ALA A 184 0.28 -5.03 3.52
CA ALA A 184 0.84 -3.83 4.11
C ALA A 184 0.84 -2.62 3.17
N GLY A 185 0.83 -1.42 3.78
CA GLY A 185 0.96 -0.13 3.10
C GLY A 185 -0.33 0.41 2.52
N LEU A 186 -0.22 1.52 1.78
CA LEU A 186 -1.35 2.21 1.16
C LEU A 186 -2.16 1.29 0.24
N TRP A 187 -1.48 0.45 -0.52
CA TRP A 187 -2.02 -0.43 -1.55
C TRP A 187 -2.24 -1.86 -1.07
N GLN A 188 -1.98 -2.16 0.22
CA GLN A 188 -2.17 -3.46 0.86
C GLN A 188 -1.58 -4.64 0.09
N PHE A 189 -0.35 -4.49 -0.40
CA PHE A 189 0.34 -5.60 -1.07
C PHE A 189 0.57 -6.78 -0.13
N MET A 190 0.21 -7.97 -0.59
CA MET A 190 0.69 -9.22 0.01
C MET A 190 2.19 -9.41 -0.26
N PRO A 191 2.96 -10.06 0.63
CA PRO A 191 4.41 -10.24 0.44
C PRO A 191 4.81 -10.90 -0.88
N GLY A 192 4.03 -11.89 -1.34
CA GLY A 192 4.27 -12.59 -2.61
C GLY A 192 4.09 -11.66 -3.82
N THR A 193 2.98 -10.94 -3.86
CA THR A 193 2.69 -9.95 -4.93
C THR A 193 3.72 -8.82 -4.91
N ALA A 194 4.07 -8.31 -3.73
CA ALA A 194 5.10 -7.28 -3.58
C ALA A 194 6.43 -7.68 -4.23
N LYS A 195 6.88 -8.93 -3.95
CA LYS A 195 8.09 -9.49 -4.55
C LYS A 195 8.00 -9.59 -6.08
N LEU A 196 6.84 -10.02 -6.61
CA LEU A 196 6.62 -10.14 -8.05
C LEU A 196 6.78 -8.80 -8.76
N TYR A 197 6.40 -7.70 -8.08
CA TYR A 197 6.52 -6.33 -8.59
C TYR A 197 7.79 -5.60 -8.10
N GLY A 198 8.78 -6.33 -7.59
CA GLY A 198 10.12 -5.83 -7.28
C GLY A 198 10.23 -5.02 -5.99
N LEU A 199 9.22 -5.07 -5.10
CA LEU A 199 9.30 -4.43 -3.80
C LEU A 199 10.17 -5.24 -2.84
N GLU A 200 11.09 -4.56 -2.18
CA GLU A 200 11.92 -5.14 -1.13
C GLU A 200 11.11 -5.33 0.16
N VAL A 201 11.10 -6.57 0.66
CA VAL A 201 10.41 -6.91 1.92
C VAL A 201 11.34 -7.79 2.77
N ASN A 202 11.95 -7.17 3.78
CA ASN A 202 12.85 -7.86 4.70
C ASN A 202 12.64 -7.40 6.16
N SER A 203 13.54 -7.72 7.07
CA SER A 203 13.41 -7.37 8.48
C SER A 203 13.71 -5.91 8.82
N LEU A 204 14.33 -5.16 7.93
CA LEU A 204 14.66 -3.73 8.08
C LEU A 204 13.83 -2.85 7.15
N VAL A 205 13.56 -3.32 5.94
CA VAL A 205 12.85 -2.59 4.89
C VAL A 205 11.59 -3.32 4.48
N ASP A 206 10.51 -2.59 4.36
CA ASP A 206 9.22 -3.05 3.82
C ASP A 206 8.69 -1.99 2.85
N GLU A 207 9.10 -2.09 1.57
CA GLU A 207 8.76 -1.10 0.54
C GLU A 207 7.28 -1.10 0.15
N ARG A 208 6.48 -2.03 0.67
CA ARG A 208 5.03 -1.96 0.57
C ARG A 208 4.46 -0.75 1.31
N MET A 209 5.21 -0.24 2.30
CA MET A 209 4.87 0.97 3.05
C MET A 209 5.47 2.25 2.44
N ASP A 210 6.40 2.14 1.51
CA ASP A 210 6.94 3.27 0.76
C ASP A 210 5.88 3.79 -0.22
N PRO A 211 5.37 5.03 -0.05
CA PRO A 211 4.28 5.53 -0.89
C PRO A 211 4.62 5.58 -2.38
N LEU A 212 5.85 5.92 -2.74
CA LEU A 212 6.28 6.04 -4.13
C LEU A 212 6.45 4.68 -4.79
N LYS A 213 7.22 3.79 -4.14
CA LYS A 213 7.51 2.46 -4.69
C LYS A 213 6.27 1.57 -4.74
N ALA A 214 5.44 1.60 -3.68
CA ALA A 214 4.20 0.84 -3.66
C ALA A 214 3.20 1.33 -4.71
N THR A 215 3.13 2.65 -4.98
CA THR A 215 2.26 3.20 -6.01
C THR A 215 2.73 2.78 -7.41
N ASP A 216 4.04 2.86 -7.69
CA ASP A 216 4.59 2.38 -8.96
C ASP A 216 4.29 0.89 -9.20
N ALA A 217 4.52 0.06 -8.18
CA ALA A 217 4.20 -1.37 -8.24
C ALA A 217 2.70 -1.63 -8.45
N ALA A 218 1.82 -0.84 -7.81
CA ALA A 218 0.38 -0.96 -7.97
C ALA A 218 -0.08 -0.59 -9.38
N CYS A 219 0.48 0.47 -9.96
CA CYS A 219 0.19 0.85 -11.35
C CYS A 219 0.57 -0.27 -12.32
N ARG A 220 1.76 -0.87 -12.16
CA ARG A 220 2.17 -2.03 -12.99
C ARG A 220 1.24 -3.24 -12.79
N PHE A 221 0.84 -3.53 -11.56
CA PHE A 221 -0.10 -4.61 -11.27
C PHE A 221 -1.47 -4.36 -11.92
N LEU A 222 -2.03 -3.16 -11.77
CA LEU A 222 -3.31 -2.77 -12.36
C LEU A 222 -3.26 -2.80 -13.90
N SER A 223 -2.14 -2.35 -14.50
CA SER A 223 -1.92 -2.45 -15.96
C SER A 223 -1.94 -3.90 -16.44
N ASN A 224 -1.26 -4.80 -15.74
CA ASN A 224 -1.24 -6.23 -16.07
C ASN A 224 -2.63 -6.86 -15.95
N LEU A 225 -3.39 -6.51 -14.91
CA LEU A 225 -4.76 -6.99 -14.75
C LEU A 225 -5.67 -6.45 -15.87
N TYR A 226 -5.50 -5.19 -16.27
CA TYR A 226 -6.28 -4.61 -17.37
C TYR A 226 -5.95 -5.26 -18.72
N ALA A 227 -4.71 -5.60 -18.99
CA ALA A 227 -4.33 -6.36 -20.17
C ALA A 227 -5.08 -7.69 -20.29
N ILE A 228 -5.42 -8.33 -19.16
CA ILE A 228 -6.14 -9.60 -19.11
C ILE A 228 -7.66 -9.43 -19.23
N TYR A 229 -8.22 -8.49 -18.47
CA TYR A 229 -9.67 -8.39 -18.29
C TYR A 229 -10.35 -7.39 -19.21
N GLN A 230 -9.68 -6.32 -19.62
CA GLN A 230 -10.21 -5.21 -20.46
C GLN A 230 -11.50 -4.57 -19.89
N ASP A 231 -11.77 -4.77 -18.59
CA ASP A 231 -12.89 -4.25 -17.83
C ASP A 231 -12.41 -3.82 -16.45
N TRP A 232 -12.54 -2.55 -16.11
CA TRP A 232 -12.00 -2.00 -14.88
C TRP A 232 -12.67 -2.55 -13.62
N ASN A 233 -13.95 -2.88 -13.65
CA ASN A 233 -14.63 -3.47 -12.50
C ASN A 233 -14.15 -4.91 -12.25
N LEU A 234 -13.80 -5.67 -13.31
CA LEU A 234 -13.12 -6.95 -13.19
C LEU A 234 -11.69 -6.81 -12.70
N VAL A 235 -10.96 -5.77 -13.14
CA VAL A 235 -9.59 -5.45 -12.65
C VAL A 235 -9.63 -5.18 -11.15
N ILE A 236 -10.55 -4.33 -10.69
CA ILE A 236 -10.72 -4.00 -9.27
C ILE A 236 -11.08 -5.25 -8.46
N ALA A 237 -11.97 -6.11 -8.98
CA ALA A 237 -12.29 -7.39 -8.35
C ALA A 237 -11.06 -8.32 -8.28
N ALA A 238 -10.27 -8.41 -9.38
CA ALA A 238 -9.08 -9.24 -9.45
C ALA A 238 -7.95 -8.71 -8.56
N TYR A 239 -7.84 -7.40 -8.37
CA TYR A 239 -6.91 -6.81 -7.41
C TYR A 239 -7.16 -7.32 -5.99
N ASN A 240 -8.43 -7.40 -5.59
CA ASN A 240 -8.83 -7.86 -4.25
C ASN A 240 -8.67 -9.38 -4.07
N CYS A 241 -9.24 -10.20 -4.97
CA CYS A 241 -9.30 -11.66 -4.74
C CYS A 241 -8.33 -12.48 -5.58
N GLY A 242 -7.53 -11.84 -6.43
CA GLY A 242 -6.66 -12.51 -7.40
C GLY A 242 -7.41 -12.96 -8.66
N GLY A 243 -6.65 -13.01 -9.77
CA GLY A 243 -7.19 -13.39 -11.10
C GLY A 243 -7.81 -14.79 -11.13
N GLY A 244 -7.24 -15.76 -10.42
CA GLY A 244 -7.75 -17.13 -10.37
C GLY A 244 -9.20 -17.20 -9.88
N ASN A 245 -9.59 -16.39 -8.86
CA ASN A 245 -10.97 -16.38 -8.37
C ASN A 245 -11.92 -15.69 -9.36
N VAL A 246 -11.47 -14.62 -10.02
CA VAL A 246 -12.26 -13.96 -11.08
C VAL A 246 -12.48 -14.93 -12.25
N ASN A 247 -11.43 -15.63 -12.70
CA ASN A 247 -11.53 -16.63 -13.77
C ASN A 247 -12.47 -17.78 -13.40
N LYS A 248 -12.45 -18.27 -12.16
CA LYS A 248 -13.41 -19.26 -11.65
C LYS A 248 -14.84 -18.72 -11.71
N ALA A 249 -15.06 -17.46 -11.34
CA ALA A 249 -16.38 -16.82 -11.39
C ALA A 249 -16.88 -16.66 -12.83
N ILE A 250 -16.01 -16.21 -13.76
CA ILE A 250 -16.32 -16.13 -15.20
C ILE A 250 -16.76 -17.49 -15.75
N ARG A 251 -16.01 -18.56 -15.48
CA ARG A 251 -16.39 -19.92 -15.92
C ARG A 251 -17.75 -20.34 -15.37
N ARG A 252 -18.04 -20.08 -14.08
CA ARG A 252 -19.34 -20.38 -13.44
C ARG A 252 -20.49 -19.55 -13.99
N ALA A 253 -20.22 -18.35 -14.46
CA ALA A 253 -21.19 -17.45 -15.09
C ALA A 253 -21.41 -17.75 -16.60
N GLY A 254 -20.90 -18.89 -17.10
CA GLY A 254 -21.04 -19.25 -18.52
C GLY A 254 -20.18 -18.41 -19.46
N GLY A 255 -19.03 -17.91 -19.01
CA GLY A 255 -18.09 -17.13 -19.80
C GLY A 255 -18.38 -15.63 -19.84
N LYS A 256 -19.37 -15.12 -19.12
CA LYS A 256 -19.66 -13.69 -19.04
C LYS A 256 -18.51 -12.93 -18.41
N ARG A 257 -18.11 -11.82 -19.03
CA ARG A 257 -16.93 -11.03 -18.66
C ARG A 257 -17.32 -9.61 -18.24
N ASP A 258 -18.30 -9.50 -17.34
CA ASP A 258 -18.64 -8.26 -16.64
C ASP A 258 -18.85 -8.55 -15.15
N PHE A 259 -18.50 -7.56 -14.31
CA PHE A 259 -18.51 -7.73 -12.85
C PHE A 259 -19.89 -8.16 -12.31
N TRP A 260 -20.99 -7.55 -12.78
CA TRP A 260 -22.32 -7.79 -12.21
C TRP A 260 -22.86 -9.16 -12.61
N SER A 261 -22.50 -9.67 -13.78
CA SER A 261 -22.84 -11.04 -14.21
C SER A 261 -22.09 -12.09 -13.41
N ILE A 262 -20.82 -11.86 -13.03
CA ILE A 262 -20.05 -12.82 -12.23
C ILE A 262 -20.22 -12.61 -10.73
N TYR A 263 -20.83 -11.52 -10.29
CA TYR A 263 -21.03 -11.13 -8.88
C TYR A 263 -21.51 -12.29 -7.98
N PRO A 264 -22.51 -13.11 -8.32
CA PRO A 264 -22.98 -14.19 -7.46
C PRO A 264 -21.92 -15.29 -7.21
N TYR A 265 -20.94 -15.40 -8.08
CA TYR A 265 -19.93 -16.45 -8.07
C TYR A 265 -18.60 -16.00 -7.45
N LEU A 266 -18.45 -14.71 -7.17
CA LEU A 266 -17.27 -14.14 -6.50
C LEU A 266 -17.27 -14.47 -5.00
N PRO A 267 -16.10 -14.50 -4.34
CA PRO A 267 -16.00 -14.53 -2.89
C PRO A 267 -16.85 -13.41 -2.26
N SER A 268 -17.42 -13.66 -1.07
CA SER A 268 -18.35 -12.71 -0.42
C SER A 268 -17.76 -11.32 -0.20
N GLU A 269 -16.48 -11.23 0.14
CA GLU A 269 -15.74 -9.98 0.29
C GLU A 269 -15.63 -9.24 -1.03
N THR A 270 -15.17 -9.93 -2.09
CA THR A 270 -14.95 -9.33 -3.40
C THR A 270 -16.26 -8.80 -4.01
N ARG A 271 -17.40 -9.44 -3.70
CA ARG A 271 -18.73 -8.92 -4.08
C ARG A 271 -18.98 -7.51 -3.55
N ASN A 272 -18.45 -7.18 -2.38
CA ASN A 272 -18.61 -5.85 -1.80
C ASN A 272 -17.52 -4.86 -2.25
N TYR A 273 -16.38 -5.36 -2.74
CA TYR A 273 -15.20 -4.54 -3.01
C TYR A 273 -15.47 -3.48 -4.09
N VAL A 274 -16.04 -3.85 -5.24
CA VAL A 274 -16.42 -2.88 -6.30
C VAL A 274 -17.51 -1.92 -5.83
N PRO A 275 -18.62 -2.35 -5.16
CA PRO A 275 -19.55 -1.42 -4.54
C PRO A 275 -18.93 -0.44 -3.54
N ILE A 276 -17.97 -0.89 -2.72
CA ILE A 276 -17.22 -0.02 -1.79
C ILE A 276 -16.35 0.97 -2.57
N PHE A 277 -15.69 0.54 -3.64
CA PHE A 277 -14.89 1.41 -4.51
C PHE A 277 -15.73 2.53 -5.12
N ILE A 278 -16.93 2.21 -5.64
CA ILE A 278 -17.87 3.21 -6.18
C ILE A 278 -18.31 4.18 -5.09
N ALA A 279 -18.61 3.66 -3.90
CA ALA A 279 -19.01 4.48 -2.77
C ALA A 279 -17.87 5.38 -2.24
N ALA A 280 -16.62 4.90 -2.28
CA ALA A 280 -15.46 5.71 -1.93
C ALA A 280 -15.26 6.87 -2.92
N ASN A 281 -15.39 6.60 -4.24
CA ASN A 281 -15.40 7.65 -5.26
C ASN A 281 -16.47 8.71 -4.96
N TYR A 282 -17.69 8.28 -4.66
CA TYR A 282 -18.78 9.20 -4.29
C TYR A 282 -18.43 10.02 -3.04
N ALA A 283 -18.05 9.37 -1.96
CA ALA A 283 -17.80 10.01 -0.67
C ALA A 283 -16.65 11.02 -0.71
N MET A 284 -15.60 10.73 -1.47
CA MET A 284 -14.45 11.61 -1.60
C MET A 284 -14.74 12.84 -2.49
N ASN A 285 -15.65 12.72 -3.45
CA ASN A 285 -16.03 13.84 -4.32
C ASN A 285 -17.17 14.69 -3.77
N TYR A 286 -18.09 14.09 -3.02
CA TYR A 286 -19.31 14.76 -2.52
C TYR A 286 -19.38 14.81 -0.99
N GLY A 287 -18.24 14.65 -0.29
CA GLY A 287 -18.19 14.71 1.16
C GLY A 287 -18.64 16.06 1.72
N GLU A 288 -18.23 17.15 1.07
CA GLU A 288 -18.58 18.52 1.48
C GLU A 288 -20.08 18.79 1.37
N GLU A 289 -20.76 18.27 0.33
CA GLU A 289 -22.20 18.37 0.14
C GLU A 289 -23.02 17.53 1.15
N HIS A 290 -22.34 16.65 1.90
CA HIS A 290 -22.88 15.95 3.05
C HIS A 290 -22.48 16.60 4.38
N GLY A 291 -21.93 17.81 4.36
CA GLY A 291 -21.48 18.53 5.55
C GLY A 291 -20.22 17.92 6.19
N ILE A 292 -19.43 17.16 5.44
CA ILE A 292 -18.16 16.59 5.91
C ILE A 292 -17.04 17.53 5.51
N CYS A 293 -16.51 18.27 6.48
CA CYS A 293 -15.42 19.22 6.25
C CYS A 293 -14.05 18.53 6.30
N LYS A 294 -13.15 18.94 5.43
CA LYS A 294 -11.73 18.62 5.57
C LYS A 294 -11.20 19.29 6.83
N ALA A 295 -10.53 18.55 7.69
CA ALA A 295 -9.86 19.17 8.81
C ALA A 295 -8.69 20.05 8.32
N PRO A 296 -8.45 21.24 8.92
CA PRO A 296 -7.35 22.10 8.52
C PRO A 296 -5.99 21.40 8.70
N ILE A 297 -5.05 21.68 7.81
CA ILE A 297 -3.67 21.23 7.94
C ILE A 297 -2.97 22.20 8.88
N GLU A 298 -2.58 21.74 10.07
CA GLU A 298 -1.81 22.57 11.00
C GLU A 298 -0.39 22.88 10.49
N LYS A 299 0.16 22.05 9.62
CA LYS A 299 1.50 22.20 9.07
C LYS A 299 1.52 21.70 7.63
N THR A 300 1.89 22.55 6.70
CA THR A 300 2.17 22.17 5.32
C THR A 300 3.30 21.14 5.35
N MET A 301 3.01 19.89 4.98
CA MET A 301 4.02 18.84 4.94
C MET A 301 4.83 18.97 3.64
N LEU A 302 5.63 20.03 3.54
CA LEU A 302 6.67 20.11 2.53
C LEU A 302 7.78 19.16 2.93
N THR A 303 8.07 18.19 2.09
CA THR A 303 9.08 17.16 2.35
C THR A 303 10.01 17.02 1.16
N ASP A 304 11.28 16.76 1.46
CA ASP A 304 12.29 16.40 0.47
C ASP A 304 12.81 14.99 0.75
N THR A 305 13.33 14.34 -0.29
CA THR A 305 13.90 13.01 -0.18
C THR A 305 15.38 13.03 -0.51
N ILE A 306 16.19 12.63 0.47
CA ILE A 306 17.63 12.42 0.31
C ILE A 306 17.90 10.95 0.05
N ARG A 307 18.79 10.64 -0.90
CA ARG A 307 19.31 9.28 -1.10
C ARG A 307 20.66 9.14 -0.38
N THR A 308 20.75 8.16 0.50
CA THR A 308 21.97 7.89 1.26
C THR A 308 22.36 6.41 1.21
N THR A 309 23.65 6.13 1.14
CA THR A 309 24.23 4.78 1.26
C THR A 309 24.70 4.48 2.68
N GLN A 310 24.57 5.44 3.58
CA GLN A 310 24.99 5.30 4.96
C GLN A 310 23.97 4.51 5.78
N ARG A 311 24.47 3.54 6.56
CA ARG A 311 23.63 2.87 7.55
C ARG A 311 23.40 3.81 8.73
N MET A 312 22.11 4.06 9.06
CA MET A 312 21.77 4.94 10.16
C MET A 312 20.47 4.51 10.84
N HIS A 313 20.27 4.98 12.06
CA HIS A 313 19.03 4.84 12.80
C HIS A 313 18.28 6.17 12.80
N LEU A 314 16.96 6.16 12.64
CA LEU A 314 16.15 7.39 12.62
C LEU A 314 16.29 8.23 13.92
N GLU A 315 16.63 7.59 15.08
CA GLU A 315 16.92 8.31 16.32
C GLU A 315 18.16 9.21 16.19
N GLN A 316 19.15 8.81 15.39
CA GLN A 316 20.32 9.65 15.12
C GLN A 316 19.90 10.93 14.40
N VAL A 317 19.07 10.79 13.39
CA VAL A 317 18.49 11.94 12.65
C VAL A 317 17.59 12.78 13.55
N SER A 318 16.69 12.14 14.29
CA SER A 318 15.74 12.79 15.20
C SER A 318 16.45 13.69 16.21
N LYS A 319 17.47 13.16 16.89
CA LYS A 319 18.15 13.86 17.99
C LYS A 319 19.11 14.94 17.50
N THR A 320 19.73 14.74 16.35
CA THR A 320 20.68 15.72 15.81
C THR A 320 19.95 16.89 15.13
N LEU A 321 18.82 16.62 14.46
CA LEU A 321 18.09 17.66 13.72
C LEU A 321 16.87 18.21 14.47
N ASP A 322 16.62 17.72 15.68
CA ASP A 322 15.44 18.06 16.48
C ASP A 322 14.13 17.86 15.69
N ILE A 323 13.95 16.63 15.17
CA ILE A 323 12.73 16.19 14.49
C ILE A 323 12.06 15.12 15.36
N PRO A 324 10.77 15.21 15.68
CA PRO A 324 10.07 14.19 16.44
C PRO A 324 10.17 12.81 15.76
N MET A 325 10.50 11.76 16.54
CA MET A 325 10.60 10.38 16.00
C MET A 325 9.34 9.91 15.30
N GLU A 326 8.18 10.33 15.81
CA GLU A 326 6.88 9.98 15.23
C GLU A 326 6.72 10.57 13.81
N GLU A 327 7.18 11.80 13.61
CA GLU A 327 7.21 12.47 12.31
C GLU A 327 8.13 11.74 11.33
N LEU A 328 9.37 11.42 11.76
CA LEU A 328 10.30 10.64 10.92
C LEU A 328 9.77 9.26 10.54
N ARG A 329 9.13 8.55 11.47
CA ARG A 329 8.50 7.26 11.18
C ARG A 329 7.34 7.38 10.19
N ARG A 330 6.55 8.44 10.31
CA ARG A 330 5.45 8.72 9.38
C ARG A 330 5.94 9.03 7.98
N LEU A 331 7.05 9.76 7.86
CA LEU A 331 7.68 10.11 6.59
C LEU A 331 8.46 8.93 5.98
N ASN A 332 8.88 7.97 6.81
CA ASN A 332 9.72 6.83 6.41
C ASN A 332 9.14 5.50 6.92
N PRO A 333 7.88 5.17 6.60
CA PRO A 333 7.18 4.01 7.16
C PRO A 333 7.78 2.67 6.70
N GLN A 334 8.57 2.66 5.64
CA GLN A 334 9.25 1.48 5.10
C GLN A 334 10.37 0.94 6.01
N TYR A 335 10.88 1.72 6.97
CA TYR A 335 11.99 1.27 7.83
C TYR A 335 11.46 0.63 9.12
N SER A 336 11.30 -0.70 9.09
CA SER A 336 10.60 -1.47 10.13
C SER A 336 11.22 -1.43 11.53
N ARG A 337 12.46 -1.01 11.68
CA ARG A 337 13.18 -0.92 12.96
C ARG A 337 13.86 0.42 13.16
N ASP A 338 13.35 1.43 12.50
CA ASP A 338 13.95 2.76 12.45
C ASP A 338 15.39 2.74 11.87
N ILE A 339 15.75 1.74 11.07
CA ILE A 339 17.09 1.57 10.52
C ILE A 339 17.05 1.63 9.00
N LEU A 340 17.80 2.58 8.41
CA LEU A 340 18.21 2.55 7.03
C LEU A 340 19.37 1.55 6.90
N PRO A 341 19.31 0.52 6.03
CA PRO A 341 20.32 -0.52 5.99
C PRO A 341 21.72 -0.05 5.55
N GLY A 342 21.77 0.90 4.62
CA GLY A 342 23.03 1.33 3.99
C GLY A 342 23.55 0.32 2.97
N GLY A 343 24.70 0.65 2.37
CA GLY A 343 25.34 -0.18 1.34
C GLY A 343 24.83 0.11 -0.08
N THR A 344 23.53 0.22 -0.28
CA THR A 344 22.88 0.73 -1.49
C THR A 344 22.13 2.03 -1.18
N PRO A 345 21.79 2.87 -2.18
CA PRO A 345 21.05 4.10 -1.93
C PRO A 345 19.63 3.83 -1.42
N TYR A 346 19.34 4.25 -0.19
CA TYR A 346 18.01 4.26 0.41
C TYR A 346 17.48 5.70 0.52
N ALA A 347 16.18 5.86 0.33
CA ALA A 347 15.50 7.14 0.43
C ALA A 347 15.20 7.51 1.89
N LEU A 348 15.60 8.69 2.32
CA LEU A 348 15.22 9.29 3.60
C LEU A 348 14.39 10.53 3.32
N CYS A 349 13.12 10.50 3.69
CA CYS A 349 12.21 11.61 3.58
C CYS A 349 12.29 12.48 4.85
N LEU A 350 12.49 13.78 4.67
CA LEU A 350 12.63 14.76 5.74
C LEU A 350 11.73 15.97 5.48
N PRO A 351 11.35 16.75 6.51
CA PRO A 351 10.82 18.10 6.31
C PRO A 351 11.81 18.95 5.52
N THR A 352 11.33 19.67 4.50
CA THR A 352 12.18 20.46 3.58
C THR A 352 13.12 21.41 4.31
N GLU A 353 12.66 22.04 5.39
CA GLU A 353 13.47 22.95 6.21
C GLU A 353 14.64 22.27 6.96
N LYS A 354 14.64 20.94 7.04
CA LYS A 354 15.69 20.15 7.71
C LYS A 354 16.67 19.50 6.74
N THR A 355 16.41 19.56 5.44
CA THR A 355 17.21 18.90 4.41
C THR A 355 18.63 19.45 4.32
N GLY A 356 18.77 20.78 4.30
CA GLY A 356 20.10 21.44 4.31
C GLY A 356 20.90 21.07 5.58
N LEU A 357 20.24 21.15 6.73
CA LEU A 357 20.86 20.81 8.01
C LEU A 357 21.30 19.34 8.09
N PHE A 358 20.56 18.42 7.47
CA PHE A 358 20.98 17.01 7.37
C PHE A 358 22.30 16.87 6.60
N ILE A 359 22.46 17.60 5.50
CA ILE A 359 23.68 17.55 4.67
C ILE A 359 24.88 18.09 5.48
N ASP A 360 24.69 19.22 6.15
CA ASP A 360 25.76 19.89 6.92
C ASP A 360 26.18 19.10 8.17
N MET A 361 25.24 18.38 8.80
CA MET A 361 25.47 17.65 10.05
C MET A 361 25.63 16.13 9.88
N GLN A 362 25.89 15.64 8.69
CA GLN A 362 25.91 14.20 8.38
C GLN A 362 26.86 13.42 9.31
N ASP A 363 28.05 13.91 9.57
CA ASP A 363 29.02 13.26 10.47
C ASP A 363 28.51 13.21 11.91
N ASN A 364 27.87 14.27 12.39
CA ASN A 364 27.29 14.34 13.73
C ASN A 364 26.13 13.34 13.88
N ILE A 365 25.30 13.20 12.83
CA ILE A 365 24.21 12.23 12.77
C ILE A 365 24.78 10.82 12.87
N LEU A 366 25.76 10.48 12.05
CA LEU A 366 26.33 9.13 11.99
C LEU A 366 27.05 8.73 13.28
N THR A 367 27.65 9.68 14.00
CA THR A 367 28.39 9.41 15.25
C THR A 367 27.48 9.33 16.48
N TYR A 368 26.28 9.95 16.46
CA TYR A 368 25.40 9.95 17.62
C TYR A 368 24.98 8.53 18.02
N LYS A 369 25.44 8.06 19.19
CA LYS A 369 25.13 6.73 19.77
C LYS A 369 25.28 5.57 18.76
N ALA A 370 26.19 5.64 17.81
CA ALA A 370 26.35 4.64 16.74
C ALA A 370 26.48 3.21 17.28
N ASP A 371 27.33 2.99 18.30
CA ASP A 371 27.58 1.67 18.89
C ASP A 371 26.32 1.05 19.51
N SER A 372 25.42 1.84 20.07
CA SER A 372 24.22 1.36 20.73
C SER A 372 23.02 1.20 19.80
N LEU A 373 22.89 2.07 18.79
CA LEU A 373 21.76 2.10 17.87
C LEU A 373 21.98 1.18 16.65
N ILE A 374 23.22 1.12 16.13
CA ILE A 374 23.62 0.31 14.97
C ILE A 374 24.29 -0.99 15.44
N ASN A 375 23.57 -1.84 16.15
CA ASN A 375 24.13 -3.09 16.66
C ASN A 375 24.09 -4.21 15.59
N ASN A 376 25.21 -4.92 15.38
CA ASN A 376 25.36 -6.06 14.46
C ASN A 376 24.41 -7.24 14.71
N ARG A 377 23.75 -7.32 15.87
CA ARG A 377 22.72 -8.32 16.17
C ARG A 377 21.42 -8.12 15.37
N ARG A 378 21.24 -6.98 14.73
CA ARG A 378 20.09 -6.67 13.87
C ARG A 378 20.43 -6.89 12.40
N ALA A 379 20.95 -8.08 12.10
CA ALA A 379 21.21 -8.50 10.72
C ALA A 379 19.90 -8.51 9.93
N GLU A 380 19.97 -8.11 8.70
CA GLU A 380 18.87 -8.17 7.74
C GLU A 380 18.43 -9.61 7.51
N ILE A 381 17.13 -9.85 7.58
CA ILE A 381 16.51 -11.14 7.25
C ILE A 381 15.59 -10.88 6.07
N ASP A 382 15.97 -11.38 4.91
CA ASP A 382 15.13 -11.36 3.71
C ASP A 382 13.94 -12.30 3.90
N LEU A 383 12.76 -11.72 4.13
CA LEU A 383 11.53 -12.47 4.33
C LEU A 383 11.09 -13.22 3.05
N ALA A 384 11.55 -12.77 1.89
CA ALA A 384 11.28 -13.45 0.63
C ALA A 384 12.08 -14.75 0.48
N LYS A 385 13.19 -14.91 1.22
CA LYS A 385 13.97 -16.16 1.31
C LYS A 385 13.44 -17.12 2.39
N VAL A 386 12.36 -16.74 3.07
CA VAL A 386 11.68 -17.58 4.05
C VAL A 386 10.78 -18.57 3.31
N THR A 387 11.31 -19.74 2.99
CA THR A 387 10.50 -20.83 2.42
C THR A 387 9.70 -21.52 3.52
N SER A 388 8.38 -21.58 3.37
CA SER A 388 7.52 -22.38 4.26
C SER A 388 7.53 -23.85 3.82
N ILE A 389 8.01 -24.75 4.68
CA ILE A 389 8.00 -26.19 4.45
C ILE A 389 7.23 -26.83 5.61
N ASN A 390 6.10 -27.48 5.31
CA ASN A 390 5.28 -28.16 6.32
C ASN A 390 4.86 -27.28 7.53
N GLY A 391 4.56 -25.99 7.31
CA GLY A 391 4.22 -25.05 8.38
C GLY A 391 5.42 -24.60 9.22
N ALA A 392 6.64 -24.91 8.77
CA ALA A 392 7.88 -24.32 9.27
C ALA A 392 8.41 -23.32 8.24
N TYR A 393 9.18 -22.36 8.70
CA TYR A 393 9.83 -21.38 7.85
C TYR A 393 11.35 -21.49 7.98
N ARG A 394 12.08 -21.28 6.88
CA ARG A 394 13.53 -21.34 6.83
C ARG A 394 14.12 -19.95 6.71
N VAL A 395 15.05 -19.61 7.62
CA VAL A 395 15.73 -18.31 7.66
C VAL A 395 17.23 -18.56 7.72
N ASN A 396 17.98 -17.99 6.80
CA ASN A 396 19.45 -18.14 6.74
C ASN A 396 19.92 -19.61 6.87
N GLY A 397 19.24 -20.51 6.18
CA GLY A 397 19.56 -21.94 6.21
C GLY A 397 19.04 -22.70 7.43
N VAL A 398 18.49 -22.03 8.43
CA VAL A 398 17.92 -22.63 9.64
C VAL A 398 16.42 -22.70 9.55
N THR A 399 15.84 -23.87 9.77
CA THR A 399 14.39 -24.07 9.79
C THR A 399 13.82 -23.81 11.18
N TYR A 400 12.72 -23.07 11.26
CA TYR A 400 11.99 -22.81 12.49
C TYR A 400 10.55 -23.27 12.34
N TYR A 401 10.00 -23.88 13.37
CA TYR A 401 8.59 -24.29 13.45
C TYR A 401 7.89 -23.58 14.61
N THR A 402 6.74 -22.96 14.33
CA THR A 402 5.92 -22.38 15.39
C THR A 402 4.98 -23.45 15.93
N ILE A 403 5.10 -23.75 17.22
CA ILE A 403 4.30 -24.77 17.92
C ILE A 403 2.82 -24.34 17.87
N LYS A 404 1.95 -25.24 17.41
CA LYS A 404 0.50 -25.06 17.37
C LYS A 404 -0.16 -25.70 18.61
N ASN A 405 -1.41 -25.32 18.87
CA ASN A 405 -2.21 -26.00 19.89
C ASN A 405 -2.38 -27.49 19.52
N GLY A 406 -2.11 -28.39 20.46
CA GLY A 406 -2.16 -29.84 20.25
C GLY A 406 -0.86 -30.47 19.79
N ASP A 407 0.17 -29.69 19.47
CA ASP A 407 1.47 -30.24 19.10
C ASP A 407 2.18 -30.90 20.29
N THR A 408 2.84 -32.01 20.01
CA THR A 408 3.76 -32.68 20.93
C THR A 408 5.18 -32.71 20.35
N LEU A 409 6.20 -32.76 21.20
CA LEU A 409 7.59 -32.84 20.72
C LEU A 409 7.83 -34.07 19.86
N SER A 410 7.18 -35.19 20.16
CA SER A 410 7.24 -36.42 19.38
C SER A 410 6.54 -36.28 18.01
N GLY A 411 5.39 -35.62 17.99
CA GLY A 411 4.67 -35.30 16.74
C GLY A 411 5.49 -34.40 15.81
N ILE A 412 6.09 -33.35 16.38
CA ILE A 412 6.98 -32.44 15.63
C ILE A 412 8.24 -33.16 15.15
N ALA A 413 8.85 -34.01 15.98
CA ALA A 413 10.02 -34.80 15.61
C ALA A 413 9.72 -35.71 14.40
N LYS A 414 8.57 -36.41 14.42
CA LYS A 414 8.10 -37.24 13.30
C LYS A 414 7.86 -36.42 12.04
N LYS A 415 7.21 -35.25 12.17
CA LYS A 415 6.89 -34.33 11.06
C LYS A 415 8.15 -33.82 10.34
N PHE A 416 9.22 -33.58 11.08
CA PHE A 416 10.48 -33.08 10.52
C PHE A 416 11.57 -34.16 10.40
N HIS A 417 11.22 -35.45 10.53
CA HIS A 417 12.13 -36.59 10.38
C HIS A 417 13.42 -36.44 11.21
N CYS A 418 13.26 -36.08 12.51
CA CYS A 418 14.33 -35.98 13.48
C CYS A 418 13.89 -36.66 14.79
N SER A 419 14.85 -36.89 15.71
CA SER A 419 14.53 -37.44 17.03
C SER A 419 14.15 -36.34 18.04
N VAL A 420 13.32 -36.70 19.03
CA VAL A 420 12.98 -35.82 20.16
C VAL A 420 14.26 -35.33 20.88
N LYS A 421 15.28 -36.22 20.99
CA LYS A 421 16.58 -35.86 21.59
C LYS A 421 17.27 -34.74 20.81
N GLN A 422 17.29 -34.82 19.48
CA GLN A 422 17.84 -33.76 18.62
C GLN A 422 17.06 -32.46 18.76
N LEU A 423 15.72 -32.50 18.75
CA LEU A 423 14.92 -31.30 18.93
C LEU A 423 15.21 -30.62 20.27
N LYS A 424 15.33 -31.39 21.34
CA LYS A 424 15.69 -30.87 22.66
C LYS A 424 17.07 -30.23 22.66
N GLN A 425 18.04 -30.90 22.07
CA GLN A 425 19.42 -30.40 21.98
C GLN A 425 19.50 -29.09 21.19
N TRP A 426 18.86 -29.00 20.03
CA TRP A 426 18.86 -27.80 19.18
C TRP A 426 18.20 -26.59 19.84
N ASN A 427 17.28 -26.82 20.77
CA ASN A 427 16.48 -25.79 21.44
C ASN A 427 16.79 -25.60 22.93
N GLY A 428 17.77 -26.33 23.48
CA GLY A 428 18.13 -26.23 24.89
C GLY A 428 17.00 -26.67 25.85
N LEU A 429 16.11 -27.58 25.40
CA LEU A 429 14.95 -28.00 26.18
C LEU A 429 15.33 -29.09 27.19
N LYS A 430 15.05 -28.85 28.45
CA LYS A 430 15.28 -29.81 29.57
C LYS A 430 14.16 -30.86 29.74
N SER A 431 12.93 -30.52 29.29
CA SER A 431 11.75 -31.39 29.36
C SER A 431 11.05 -31.49 28.02
N ASP A 432 10.00 -32.34 27.94
CA ASP A 432 9.18 -32.46 26.74
C ASP A 432 8.03 -31.44 26.66
N ALA A 433 7.92 -30.62 27.71
CA ALA A 433 6.88 -29.57 27.75
C ALA A 433 7.19 -28.45 26.76
N ILE A 434 6.25 -28.26 25.83
CA ILE A 434 6.28 -27.18 24.85
C ILE A 434 5.02 -26.32 24.95
N ARG A 435 5.09 -25.07 24.54
CA ARG A 435 3.96 -24.14 24.58
C ARG A 435 3.64 -23.65 23.17
N ALA A 436 2.35 -23.66 22.80
CA ALA A 436 1.88 -23.09 21.55
C ALA A 436 2.33 -21.62 21.40
N GLY A 437 2.62 -21.20 20.19
CA GLY A 437 3.16 -19.88 19.86
C GLY A 437 4.68 -19.74 20.03
N LYS A 438 5.37 -20.68 20.71
CA LYS A 438 6.83 -20.69 20.76
C LYS A 438 7.43 -21.29 19.47
N LYS A 439 8.64 -20.83 19.13
CA LYS A 439 9.38 -21.27 17.94
C LYS A 439 10.37 -22.36 18.32
N LEU A 440 10.39 -23.44 17.55
CA LEU A 440 11.38 -24.50 17.63
C LEU A 440 12.35 -24.43 16.45
N LYS A 441 13.63 -24.48 16.72
CA LYS A 441 14.70 -24.57 15.75
C LYS A 441 14.84 -26.03 15.30
N ILE A 442 14.83 -26.24 13.98
CA ILE A 442 15.00 -27.54 13.33
C ILE A 442 16.32 -27.49 12.55
N CYS A 443 17.36 -28.12 13.08
CA CYS A 443 18.66 -28.17 12.41
C CYS A 443 18.77 -29.48 11.64
N LYS A 444 18.55 -29.40 10.35
CA LYS A 444 18.83 -30.49 9.39
C LYS A 444 19.98 -30.11 8.51
#